data_b18a812e761a329713fb96667cc4ea25
#
_entry.id   b18a812e761a329713fb96667cc4ea25
#
_cell.length_a   1.000
_cell.length_b   1.000
_cell.length_c   1.000
_cell.angle_alpha   90.00
_cell.angle_beta   90.00
_cell.angle_gamma   90.00
#
_symmetry.space_group_name_H-M   'P 1'
#
loop_
_entity.id
_entity.type
_entity.pdbx_description
1 polymer ?
#
loop_
_entity_poly.entity_id
_entity_poly.type
_entity_poly.pdbx_seq_one_letter_code
_entity_poly.pdbx_strand_id
1 'polypeptide(L)'
;MVILSSPSGVGKTTITKKIHQKYPTFKISVSHTTRLPRSNEVNGVDYNFITSNEFEKLINEKKFYEYAKIFDNYYGTLKKNVDDLILNNDLIFDIDWQGTKQLSKFKNLKLIKIYLITSNKKELKERL
;
A
#
# COMPACT_ATOMS: atom_id res chain seq x y z
N MET A 1 7.27 -7.30 -9.15
CA MET A 1 6.40 -6.57 -8.19
C MET A 1 5.55 -5.56 -8.92
N VAL A 2 4.31 -5.41 -8.50
CA VAL A 2 3.33 -4.53 -9.15
C VAL A 2 2.89 -3.45 -8.16
N ILE A 3 2.92 -2.20 -8.59
CA ILE A 3 2.32 -1.09 -7.83
C ILE A 3 1.01 -0.73 -8.51
N LEU A 4 -0.08 -0.77 -7.75
CA LEU A 4 -1.36 -0.21 -8.15
C LEU A 4 -1.53 1.15 -7.48
N SER A 5 -1.67 2.18 -8.26
CA SER A 5 -1.89 3.54 -7.78
C SER A 5 -3.12 4.13 -8.48
N SER A 6 -3.84 4.99 -7.80
CA SER A 6 -5.06 5.59 -8.36
C SER A 6 -5.52 6.80 -7.54
N PRO A 7 -6.40 7.64 -8.09
CA PRO A 7 -7.18 8.55 -7.27
C PRO A 7 -8.05 7.76 -6.28
N SER A 8 -8.43 8.38 -5.17
CA SER A 8 -9.34 7.78 -4.19
C SER A 8 -10.68 7.41 -4.85
N GLY A 9 -11.28 6.31 -4.42
CA GLY A 9 -12.59 5.89 -4.87
C GLY A 9 -12.63 5.09 -6.17
N VAL A 10 -11.49 4.75 -6.77
CA VAL A 10 -11.44 3.97 -8.03
C VAL A 10 -11.66 2.47 -7.83
N GLY A 11 -11.56 1.98 -6.59
CA GLY A 11 -11.72 0.54 -6.30
C GLY A 11 -10.42 -0.24 -6.31
N LYS A 12 -9.30 0.43 -6.07
CA LYS A 12 -7.95 -0.15 -6.07
C LYS A 12 -7.83 -1.35 -5.12
N THR A 13 -8.31 -1.24 -3.89
CA THR A 13 -8.26 -2.32 -2.88
C THR A 13 -9.03 -3.55 -3.33
N THR A 14 -10.20 -3.36 -3.94
CA THR A 14 -11.01 -4.46 -4.48
C THR A 14 -10.26 -5.21 -5.59
N ILE A 15 -9.64 -4.48 -6.50
CA ILE A 15 -8.85 -5.06 -7.60
C ILE A 15 -7.66 -5.83 -7.05
N THR A 16 -6.96 -5.27 -6.07
CA THR A 16 -5.82 -5.90 -5.40
C THR A 16 -6.20 -7.25 -4.79
N LYS A 17 -7.32 -7.28 -4.06
CA LYS A 17 -7.85 -8.50 -3.45
C LYS A 17 -8.25 -9.56 -4.49
N LYS A 18 -8.88 -9.15 -5.59
CA LYS A 18 -9.25 -10.06 -6.68
C LYS A 18 -8.03 -10.68 -7.36
N ILE A 19 -6.97 -9.90 -7.58
CA ILE A 19 -5.73 -10.41 -8.16
C ILE A 19 -5.11 -11.47 -7.23
N HIS A 20 -5.06 -11.18 -5.94
CA HIS A 20 -4.53 -12.14 -4.96
C HIS A 20 -5.34 -13.44 -4.91
N GLN A 21 -6.67 -13.35 -4.97
CA GLN A 21 -7.53 -14.53 -4.99
C GLN A 21 -7.31 -15.39 -6.23
N LYS A 22 -7.16 -14.77 -7.39
CA LYS A 22 -6.95 -15.48 -8.67
C LYS A 22 -5.53 -16.01 -8.83
N TYR A 23 -4.55 -15.28 -8.32
CA TYR A 23 -3.14 -15.61 -8.43
C TYR A 23 -2.49 -15.58 -7.03
N PRO A 24 -2.61 -16.67 -6.25
CA PRO A 24 -2.16 -16.69 -4.84
C PRO A 24 -0.66 -16.46 -4.63
N THR A 25 0.16 -16.60 -5.68
CA THR A 25 1.60 -16.29 -5.63
C THR A 25 1.87 -14.78 -5.54
N PHE A 26 0.89 -13.95 -5.93
CA PHE A 26 0.93 -12.52 -5.68
C PHE A 26 0.45 -12.23 -4.25
N LYS A 27 1.35 -11.82 -3.39
CA LYS A 27 1.03 -11.43 -2.02
C LYS A 27 0.81 -9.91 -1.95
N ILE A 28 -0.15 -9.50 -1.16
CA ILE A 28 -0.42 -8.08 -0.92
C ILE A 28 0.55 -7.59 0.15
N SER A 29 1.27 -6.51 -0.13
CA SER A 29 2.08 -5.83 0.87
C SER A 29 1.15 -5.09 1.83
N VAL A 30 1.14 -5.51 3.11
CA VAL A 30 0.30 -4.90 4.14
C VAL A 30 1.01 -3.69 4.73
N SER A 31 0.47 -2.50 4.50
CA SER A 31 1.05 -1.24 4.99
C SER A 31 0.80 -1.04 6.48
N HIS A 32 1.68 -0.30 7.13
CA HIS A 32 1.47 0.23 8.47
C HIS A 32 0.72 1.56 8.40
N THR A 33 -0.13 1.81 9.36
CA THR A 33 -0.87 3.09 9.45
C THR A 33 -1.11 3.51 10.89
N THR A 34 -1.19 4.80 11.09
CA THR A 34 -1.57 5.41 12.38
C THR A 34 -3.08 5.68 12.45
N ARG A 35 -3.81 5.48 11.35
CA ARG A 35 -5.26 5.61 11.35
C ARG A 35 -5.89 4.52 12.23
N LEU A 36 -6.93 4.86 12.94
CA LEU A 36 -7.68 3.88 13.71
C LEU A 36 -8.40 2.88 12.77
N PRO A 37 -8.46 1.60 13.14
CA PRO A 37 -9.16 0.61 12.31
C PRO A 37 -10.66 0.91 12.22
N ARG A 38 -11.23 0.64 11.04
CA ARG A 38 -12.68 0.64 10.84
C ARG A 38 -13.27 -0.67 11.36
N SER A 39 -14.60 -0.72 11.55
CA SER A 39 -15.27 -1.85 12.18
C SER A 39 -15.07 -3.21 11.50
N ASN A 40 -14.85 -3.21 10.20
CA ASN A 40 -14.66 -4.43 9.40
C ASN A 40 -13.18 -4.69 9.02
N GLU A 41 -12.27 -3.88 9.53
CA GLU A 41 -10.83 -4.04 9.24
C GLU A 41 -10.16 -4.93 10.27
N VAL A 42 -9.22 -5.77 9.79
CA VAL A 42 -8.48 -6.73 10.62
C VAL A 42 -7.01 -6.34 10.65
N ASN A 43 -6.46 -6.21 11.86
CA ASN A 43 -5.05 -5.91 12.06
C ASN A 43 -4.17 -7.01 11.47
N GLY A 44 -3.16 -6.63 10.72
CA GLY A 44 -2.25 -7.57 10.05
C GLY A 44 -2.75 -8.07 8.70
N VAL A 45 -4.00 -7.79 8.34
CA VAL A 45 -4.62 -8.17 7.06
C VAL A 45 -4.87 -6.96 6.18
N ASP A 46 -5.66 -6.00 6.67
CA ASP A 46 -5.95 -4.76 5.92
C ASP A 46 -4.82 -3.76 6.09
N TYR A 47 -4.37 -3.58 7.31
CA TYR A 47 -3.23 -2.75 7.72
C TYR A 47 -2.59 -3.34 8.97
N ASN A 48 -1.35 -2.93 9.23
CA ASN A 48 -0.75 -3.04 10.57
C ASN A 48 -1.01 -1.72 11.28
N PHE A 49 -1.95 -1.71 12.21
CA PHE A 49 -2.35 -0.50 12.95
C PHE A 49 -1.40 -0.26 14.11
N ILE A 50 -0.71 0.88 14.10
CA ILE A 50 0.26 1.26 15.13
C ILE A 50 0.02 2.70 15.57
N THR A 51 0.64 3.07 16.70
CA THR A 51 0.55 4.44 17.22
C THR A 51 1.43 5.39 16.41
N SER A 52 1.16 6.70 16.52
CA SER A 52 2.00 7.73 15.90
C SER A 52 3.43 7.68 16.41
N ASN A 53 3.61 7.44 17.73
CA ASN A 53 4.95 7.32 18.33
C ASN A 53 5.73 6.13 17.76
N GLU A 54 5.08 4.97 17.61
CA GLU A 54 5.70 3.80 16.99
C GLU A 54 6.07 4.06 15.54
N PHE A 55 5.21 4.74 14.79
CA PHE A 55 5.46 5.08 13.39
C PHE A 55 6.66 6.02 13.26
N GLU A 56 6.72 7.06 14.07
CA GLU A 56 7.84 8.02 14.06
C GLU A 56 9.16 7.35 14.43
N LYS A 57 9.14 6.42 15.38
CA LYS A 57 10.33 5.62 15.72
C LYS A 57 10.83 4.84 14.50
N LEU A 58 9.93 4.19 13.77
CA LEU A 58 10.29 3.44 12.56
C LEU A 58 10.84 4.36 11.46
N ILE A 59 10.32 5.59 11.33
CA ILE A 59 10.88 6.60 10.42
C ILE A 59 12.34 6.92 10.81
N ASN A 60 12.57 7.21 12.08
CA ASN A 60 13.89 7.59 12.57
C ASN A 60 14.91 6.47 12.42
N GLU A 61 14.47 5.23 12.54
CA GLU A 61 15.30 4.03 12.34
C GLU A 61 15.44 3.64 10.86
N LYS A 62 14.86 4.42 9.94
CA LYS A 62 14.90 4.18 8.47
C LYS A 62 14.38 2.78 8.08
N LYS A 63 13.32 2.33 8.73
CA LYS A 63 12.73 1.01 8.50
C LYS A 63 11.75 0.94 7.33
N PHE A 64 11.33 2.09 6.78
CA PHE A 64 10.38 2.13 5.68
C PHE A 64 11.06 2.20 4.31
N TYR A 65 10.53 1.48 3.33
CA TYR A 65 10.81 1.75 1.92
C TYR A 65 10.15 3.04 1.46
N GLU A 66 8.92 3.27 1.92
CA GLU A 66 8.16 4.47 1.63
C GLU A 66 7.22 4.77 2.80
N TYR A 67 6.93 6.04 2.99
CA TYR A 67 5.85 6.48 3.88
C TYR A 67 5.32 7.83 3.41
N ALA A 68 4.06 8.09 3.74
CA ALA A 68 3.39 9.34 3.40
C ALA A 68 2.37 9.71 4.48
N LYS A 69 2.11 11.00 4.60
CA LYS A 69 1.02 11.51 5.46
C LYS A 69 -0.15 11.90 4.57
N ILE A 70 -1.30 11.27 4.82
CA ILE A 70 -2.53 11.49 4.05
C ILE A 70 -3.65 11.74 5.05
N PHE A 71 -4.30 12.92 4.97
CA PHE A 71 -5.40 13.30 5.89
C PHE A 71 -5.04 13.07 7.37
N ASP A 72 -3.91 13.63 7.82
CA ASP A 72 -3.42 13.56 9.20
C ASP A 72 -2.97 12.18 9.70
N ASN A 73 -3.02 11.15 8.88
CA ASN A 73 -2.54 9.82 9.22
C ASN A 73 -1.33 9.43 8.38
N TYR A 74 -0.42 8.68 8.99
CA TYR A 74 0.71 8.09 8.28
C TYR A 74 0.34 6.74 7.69
N TYR A 75 0.94 6.44 6.53
CA TYR A 75 0.90 5.15 5.86
C TYR A 75 2.31 4.83 5.40
N GLY A 76 2.75 3.59 5.54
CA GLY A 76 4.09 3.22 5.12
C GLY A 76 4.29 1.72 4.91
N THR A 77 5.31 1.40 4.13
CA THR A 77 5.69 0.02 3.80
C THR A 77 7.04 -0.31 4.44
N LEU A 78 7.04 -1.25 5.39
CA LEU A 78 8.28 -1.67 6.05
C LEU A 78 9.16 -2.49 5.11
N LYS A 79 10.46 -2.18 5.13
CA LYS A 79 11.48 -2.92 4.37
C LYS A 79 11.48 -4.40 4.69
N LYS A 80 11.46 -4.74 5.98
CA LYS A 80 11.50 -6.13 6.43
C LYS A 80 10.36 -6.95 5.84
N ASN A 81 9.15 -6.43 5.85
CA ASN A 81 7.98 -7.15 5.34
C ASN A 81 8.10 -7.44 3.84
N VAL A 82 8.57 -6.47 3.06
CA VAL A 82 8.81 -6.64 1.63
C VAL A 82 9.94 -7.64 1.38
N ASP A 83 11.06 -7.45 2.05
CA ASP A 83 12.26 -8.28 1.85
C ASP A 83 12.00 -9.75 2.18
N ASP A 84 11.21 -10.03 3.23
CA ASP A 84 10.83 -11.40 3.58
C ASP A 84 9.91 -12.04 2.54
N LEU A 85 8.97 -11.27 1.99
CA LEU A 85 7.98 -11.80 1.03
C LEU A 85 8.53 -12.00 -0.38
N ILE A 86 9.41 -11.13 -0.86
CA ILE A 86 9.91 -11.20 -2.25
C ILE A 86 10.81 -12.39 -2.52
N LEU A 87 11.28 -13.08 -1.50
CA LEU A 87 12.13 -14.26 -1.66
C LEU A 87 11.40 -15.39 -2.43
N ASN A 88 10.09 -15.52 -2.23
CA ASN A 88 9.31 -16.63 -2.81
C ASN A 88 7.99 -16.18 -3.46
N ASN A 89 7.71 -14.88 -3.50
CA ASN A 89 6.43 -14.38 -4.00
C ASN A 89 6.62 -13.14 -4.86
N ASP A 90 5.64 -12.87 -5.71
CA ASP A 90 5.44 -11.56 -6.28
C ASP A 90 4.61 -10.69 -5.34
N LEU A 91 4.89 -9.39 -5.30
CA LEU A 91 4.19 -8.46 -4.42
C LEU A 91 3.32 -7.49 -5.19
N ILE A 92 2.17 -7.19 -4.62
CA ILE A 92 1.29 -6.10 -5.03
C ILE A 92 1.32 -5.03 -3.95
N PHE A 93 1.61 -3.79 -4.35
CA PHE A 93 1.54 -2.62 -3.50
C PHE A 93 0.30 -1.81 -3.84
N ASP A 94 -0.54 -1.59 -2.85
CA ASP A 94 -1.71 -0.70 -2.92
C ASP A 94 -1.33 0.60 -2.23
N ILE A 95 -0.64 1.49 -2.94
CA ILE A 95 -0.08 2.73 -2.41
C ILE A 95 -0.41 3.92 -3.31
N ASP A 96 -0.29 5.14 -2.75
CA ASP A 96 -0.52 6.36 -3.50
C ASP A 96 0.70 6.78 -4.36
N TRP A 97 0.56 7.90 -5.05
CA TRP A 97 1.63 8.41 -5.92
C TRP A 97 2.89 8.81 -5.13
N GLN A 98 2.74 9.25 -3.87
CA GLN A 98 3.88 9.62 -3.03
C GLN A 98 4.72 8.37 -2.69
N GLY A 99 4.05 7.30 -2.26
CA GLY A 99 4.70 6.02 -2.01
C GLY A 99 5.31 5.41 -3.26
N THR A 100 4.63 5.48 -4.39
CA THR A 100 5.13 5.01 -5.69
C THR A 100 6.43 5.73 -6.06
N LYS A 101 6.48 7.04 -5.88
CA LYS A 101 7.67 7.84 -6.17
C LYS A 101 8.86 7.44 -5.29
N GLN A 102 8.63 7.20 -4.01
CA GLN A 102 9.67 6.77 -3.07
C GLN A 102 10.18 5.36 -3.40
N LEU A 103 9.27 4.39 -3.60
CA LEU A 103 9.62 3.02 -3.97
C LEU A 103 10.44 2.96 -5.27
N SER A 104 10.14 3.80 -6.22
CA SER A 104 10.83 3.86 -7.52
C SER A 104 12.31 4.24 -7.41
N LYS A 105 12.75 4.79 -6.28
CA LYS A 105 14.15 5.12 -6.04
C LYS A 105 15.01 3.89 -5.69
N PHE A 106 14.40 2.79 -5.31
CA PHE A 106 15.12 1.56 -4.94
C PHE A 106 15.34 0.68 -6.18
N LYS A 107 16.56 0.69 -6.70
CA LYS A 107 16.92 -0.02 -7.93
C LYS A 107 16.92 -1.55 -7.79
N ASN A 108 17.00 -2.06 -6.57
CA ASN A 108 16.89 -3.50 -6.29
C ASN A 108 15.48 -4.04 -6.44
N LEU A 109 14.48 -3.17 -6.52
CA LEU A 109 13.08 -3.54 -6.69
C LEU A 109 12.69 -3.44 -8.17
N LYS A 110 12.29 -4.56 -8.76
CA LYS A 110 11.76 -4.59 -10.13
C LYS A 110 10.27 -4.28 -10.10
N LEU A 111 9.89 -3.07 -10.47
CA LEU A 111 8.55 -2.53 -10.32
C LEU A 111 7.85 -2.35 -11.66
N ILE A 112 6.62 -2.86 -11.74
CA ILE A 112 5.65 -2.53 -12.79
C ILE A 112 4.62 -1.60 -12.16
N LYS A 113 4.45 -0.42 -12.73
CA LYS A 113 3.55 0.61 -12.20
C LYS A 113 2.29 0.65 -13.04
N ILE A 114 1.15 0.46 -12.39
CA ILE A 114 -0.17 0.55 -13.03
C ILE A 114 -0.97 1.65 -12.34
N TYR A 115 -1.41 2.62 -13.11
CA TYR A 115 -2.26 3.69 -12.63
C TYR A 115 -3.69 3.44 -13.06
N LEU A 116 -4.57 3.26 -12.10
CA LEU A 116 -6.00 3.01 -12.35
C LEU A 116 -6.75 4.33 -12.46
N ILE A 117 -7.56 4.45 -13.48
CA ILE A 117 -8.43 5.61 -13.68
C ILE A 117 -9.86 5.14 -13.94
N THR A 118 -10.83 5.98 -13.60
CA THR A 118 -12.21 5.76 -14.04
C THR A 118 -12.42 6.41 -15.39
N SER A 119 -13.23 5.77 -16.24
CA SER A 119 -13.62 6.35 -17.54
C SER A 119 -14.61 7.51 -17.38
N ASN A 120 -15.16 7.72 -16.19
CA ASN A 120 -16.21 8.69 -15.92
C ASN A 120 -15.94 9.43 -14.59
N LYS A 121 -15.75 10.75 -14.70
CA LYS A 121 -15.55 11.62 -13.52
C LYS A 121 -16.72 11.59 -12.54
N LYS A 122 -17.95 11.41 -13.02
CA LYS A 122 -19.14 11.30 -12.20
C LYS A 122 -19.08 10.05 -11.32
N GLU A 123 -18.70 8.92 -11.88
CA GLU A 123 -18.53 7.67 -11.16
C GLU A 123 -17.49 7.81 -10.04
N LEU A 124 -16.36 8.43 -10.30
CA LEU A 124 -15.33 8.69 -9.30
C LEU A 124 -15.88 9.58 -8.17
N LYS A 125 -16.61 10.63 -8.51
CA LYS A 125 -17.22 11.55 -7.55
C LYS A 125 -18.23 10.84 -6.64
N GLU A 126 -19.02 9.92 -7.18
CA GLU A 126 -20.00 9.13 -6.43
C GLU A 126 -19.35 8.11 -5.48
N ARG A 127 -18.15 7.63 -5.79
CA ARG A 127 -17.39 6.69 -4.96
C ARG A 127 -16.60 7.34 -3.82
N LEU A 128 -16.44 8.64 -3.89
CA LEU A 128 -15.77 9.40 -2.84
C LEU A 128 -16.76 9.71 -1.70
#